data_04ea472a4bc210cdbd4ae13c48944707
#
_entry.id   04ea472a4bc210cdbd4ae13c48944707
#
_cell.length_a   1.000
_cell.length_b   1.000
_cell.length_c   1.000
_cell.angle_alpha   90.00
_cell.angle_beta   90.00
_cell.angle_gamma   90.00
#
_symmetry.space_group_name_H-M   'P 1'
#
loop_
_entity.id
_entity.type
_entity.pdbx_description
1 polymer ?
#
loop_
_entity_poly.entity_id
_entity_poly.type
_entity_poly.pdbx_seq_one_letter_code
_entity_poly.pdbx_strand_id
1 'polypeptide(L)'
;MYYSYNIDPYFGYNPYSQISLIMVFLYIALFAICIVSSWKIISKAGEPGWACLIPIYNLYIMFKIVYGNGWKFLLLLIPIVNIIISIKYTIDLAKVYGQGTLFGIGLIFVPFVFQLLLAFGDSEYQGPLK
;
A
#
# COMPACT_ATOMS: atom_id res chain seq x y z
N MET A 1 28.05 -47.15 17.93
CA MET A 1 27.27 -45.97 18.38
C MET A 1 25.98 -45.93 17.56
N TYR A 2 24.90 -46.42 18.15
CA TYR A 2 23.62 -46.48 17.47
C TYR A 2 22.91 -45.15 17.71
N TYR A 3 22.77 -44.36 16.69
CA TYR A 3 21.84 -43.25 16.72
C TYR A 3 20.42 -43.80 16.65
N SER A 4 19.78 -43.91 17.79
CA SER A 4 18.36 -44.16 17.87
C SER A 4 17.67 -42.94 17.27
N TYR A 5 17.27 -43.04 16.01
CA TYR A 5 16.29 -42.10 15.49
C TYR A 5 14.98 -42.40 16.21
N ASN A 6 14.70 -41.65 17.23
CA ASN A 6 13.34 -41.57 17.76
C ASN A 6 12.49 -41.00 16.62
N ILE A 7 11.94 -41.89 15.82
CA ILE A 7 10.89 -41.51 14.88
C ILE A 7 9.70 -41.19 15.77
N ASP A 8 9.51 -39.90 16.08
CA ASP A 8 8.32 -39.44 16.75
C ASP A 8 7.11 -39.99 15.99
N PRO A 9 6.16 -40.63 16.67
CA PRO A 9 4.94 -41.13 16.00
C PRO A 9 4.12 -39.99 15.38
N TYR A 10 4.47 -38.75 15.65
CA TYR A 10 3.89 -37.55 15.06
C TYR A 10 4.76 -36.97 13.93
N PHE A 11 5.66 -37.77 13.36
CA PHE A 11 6.48 -37.38 12.23
C PHE A 11 5.56 -37.07 11.04
N GLY A 12 5.30 -35.83 10.82
CA GLY A 12 4.38 -35.33 9.79
C GLY A 12 3.39 -34.28 10.29
N TYR A 13 3.13 -34.21 11.59
CA TYR A 13 2.30 -33.15 12.16
C TYR A 13 3.16 -32.15 12.91
N ASN A 14 3.53 -31.08 12.24
CA ASN A 14 4.17 -29.93 12.88
C ASN A 14 3.12 -28.80 12.93
N PRO A 15 2.56 -28.50 14.13
CA PRO A 15 1.57 -27.43 14.24
C PRO A 15 2.11 -26.09 13.77
N TYR A 16 3.41 -25.87 13.91
CA TYR A 16 4.04 -24.63 13.44
C TYR A 16 4.05 -24.53 11.92
N SER A 17 4.09 -25.65 11.19
CA SER A 17 4.02 -25.63 9.73
C SER A 17 2.64 -25.20 9.24
N GLN A 18 1.57 -25.57 9.93
CA GLN A 18 0.22 -25.16 9.59
C GLN A 18 0.02 -23.66 9.83
N ILE A 19 0.48 -23.16 10.99
CA ILE A 19 0.44 -21.74 11.31
C ILE A 19 1.26 -20.96 10.29
N SER A 20 2.45 -21.46 9.91
CA SER A 20 3.30 -20.83 8.91
C SER A 20 2.61 -20.74 7.54
N LEU A 21 1.94 -21.80 7.09
CA LEU A 21 1.18 -21.79 5.84
C LEU A 21 0.03 -20.81 5.87
N ILE A 22 -0.73 -20.77 6.98
CA ILE A 22 -1.82 -19.81 7.16
C ILE A 22 -1.29 -18.39 7.10
N MET A 23 -0.17 -18.10 7.76
CA MET A 23 0.47 -16.79 7.74
C MET A 23 0.91 -16.38 6.33
N VAL A 24 1.48 -17.32 5.56
CA VAL A 24 1.87 -17.09 4.17
C VAL A 24 0.65 -16.76 3.31
N PHE A 25 -0.44 -17.52 3.44
CA PHE A 25 -1.67 -17.25 2.69
C PHE A 25 -2.28 -15.91 3.05
N LEU A 26 -2.31 -15.55 4.35
CA LEU A 26 -2.78 -14.24 4.79
C LEU A 26 -1.92 -13.11 4.21
N TYR A 27 -0.61 -13.29 4.20
CA TYR A 27 0.31 -12.30 3.66
C TYR A 27 0.09 -12.07 2.17
N ILE A 28 -0.05 -13.16 1.40
CA ILE A 28 -0.36 -13.09 -0.03
C ILE A 28 -1.70 -12.41 -0.28
N ALA A 29 -2.72 -12.74 0.51
CA ALA A 29 -4.04 -12.13 0.40
C ALA A 29 -4.00 -10.62 0.66
N LEU A 30 -3.31 -10.18 1.72
CA LEU A 30 -3.12 -8.77 2.02
C LEU A 30 -2.36 -8.04 0.92
N PHE A 31 -1.31 -8.67 0.40
CA PHE A 31 -0.52 -8.11 -0.70
C PHE A 31 -1.38 -7.93 -1.96
N ALA A 32 -2.19 -8.94 -2.30
CA ALA A 32 -3.10 -8.86 -3.44
C ALA A 32 -4.13 -7.75 -3.27
N ILE A 33 -4.69 -7.61 -2.07
CA ILE A 33 -5.64 -6.53 -1.76
C ILE A 33 -4.98 -5.16 -1.90
N CYS A 34 -3.75 -5.00 -1.43
CA CYS A 34 -2.99 -3.76 -1.58
C CYS A 34 -2.74 -3.41 -3.05
N ILE A 35 -2.36 -4.40 -3.87
CA ILE A 35 -2.15 -4.18 -5.31
C ILE A 35 -3.46 -3.76 -5.98
N VAL A 36 -4.56 -4.46 -5.73
CA VAL A 36 -5.86 -4.14 -6.30
C VAL A 36 -6.31 -2.74 -5.87
N SER A 37 -6.13 -2.38 -4.60
CA SER A 37 -6.46 -1.05 -4.08
C SER A 37 -5.65 0.04 -4.79
N SER A 38 -4.34 -0.14 -4.90
CA SER A 38 -3.45 0.80 -5.59
C SER A 38 -3.82 0.94 -7.07
N TRP A 39 -4.10 -0.18 -7.73
CA TRP A 39 -4.55 -0.19 -9.12
C TRP A 39 -5.82 0.65 -9.30
N LYS A 40 -6.80 0.45 -8.43
CA LYS A 40 -8.06 1.20 -8.50
C LYS A 40 -7.86 2.69 -8.23
N ILE A 41 -7.04 3.03 -7.25
CA ILE A 41 -6.74 4.43 -6.92
C ILE A 41 -6.12 5.13 -8.15
N ILE A 42 -5.13 4.50 -8.76
CA ILE A 42 -4.46 5.05 -9.95
C ILE A 42 -5.43 5.13 -11.13
N SER A 43 -6.25 4.10 -11.35
CA SER A 43 -7.24 4.07 -12.42
C SER A 43 -8.31 5.14 -12.28
N LYS A 44 -8.73 5.46 -11.05
CA LYS A 44 -9.67 6.56 -10.77
C LYS A 44 -9.15 7.91 -11.24
N ALA A 45 -7.83 8.08 -11.23
CA ALA A 45 -7.18 9.32 -11.67
C ALA A 45 -6.93 9.36 -13.19
N GLY A 46 -7.34 8.32 -13.92
CA GLY A 46 -7.14 8.25 -15.37
C GLY A 46 -5.75 7.79 -15.78
N GLU A 47 -4.92 7.35 -14.86
CA GLU A 47 -3.59 6.84 -15.12
C GLU A 47 -3.59 5.31 -15.23
N PRO A 48 -2.55 4.70 -15.88
CA PRO A 48 -2.52 3.25 -16.03
C PRO A 48 -2.30 2.57 -14.67
N GLY A 49 -3.25 1.73 -14.26
CA GLY A 49 -3.23 1.05 -12.98
C GLY A 49 -2.02 0.13 -12.78
N TRP A 50 -1.48 -0.45 -13.85
CA TRP A 50 -0.30 -1.30 -13.79
C TRP A 50 0.95 -0.57 -13.27
N ALA A 51 0.92 0.77 -13.22
CA ALA A 51 2.00 1.56 -12.65
C ALA A 51 2.30 1.19 -11.18
N CYS A 52 1.31 0.67 -10.44
CA CYS A 52 1.51 0.22 -9.05
C CYS A 52 2.49 -0.96 -8.93
N LEU A 53 2.73 -1.71 -10.02
CA LEU A 53 3.64 -2.85 -10.03
C LEU A 53 5.11 -2.44 -10.13
N ILE A 54 5.39 -1.23 -10.59
CA ILE A 54 6.76 -0.71 -10.74
C ILE A 54 6.99 0.33 -9.65
N PRO A 55 7.88 0.07 -8.66
CA PRO A 55 8.00 0.94 -7.47
C PRO A 55 8.34 2.40 -7.79
N ILE A 56 9.32 2.63 -8.65
CA ILE A 56 9.78 3.99 -8.99
C ILE A 56 8.71 4.71 -9.83
N TYR A 57 8.15 4.02 -10.81
CA TYR A 57 7.09 4.56 -11.64
C TYR A 57 5.81 4.82 -10.85
N ASN A 58 5.51 3.97 -9.88
CA ASN A 58 4.41 4.18 -8.94
C ASN A 58 4.54 5.50 -8.19
N LEU A 59 5.72 5.80 -7.64
CA LEU A 59 5.98 7.08 -6.97
C LEU A 59 5.78 8.26 -7.92
N TYR A 60 6.30 8.16 -9.12
CA TYR A 60 6.13 9.20 -10.14
C TYR A 60 4.65 9.44 -10.45
N ILE A 61 3.90 8.40 -10.71
CA ILE A 61 2.47 8.49 -11.03
C ILE A 61 1.66 9.02 -9.85
N MET A 62 1.94 8.54 -8.63
CA MET A 62 1.23 9.00 -7.44
C MET A 62 1.44 10.49 -7.19
N PHE A 63 2.67 10.99 -7.33
CA PHE A 63 2.95 12.41 -7.21
C PHE A 63 2.34 13.23 -8.35
N LYS A 64 2.29 12.68 -9.55
CA LYS A 64 1.60 13.31 -10.68
C LYS A 64 0.10 13.45 -10.42
N ILE A 65 -0.53 12.43 -9.84
CA ILE A 65 -1.95 12.44 -9.48
C ILE A 65 -2.24 13.54 -8.45
N VAL A 66 -1.39 13.67 -7.44
CA VAL A 66 -1.63 14.61 -6.33
C VAL A 66 -1.25 16.04 -6.71
N TYR A 67 -0.10 16.23 -7.32
CA TYR A 67 0.47 17.57 -7.55
C TYR A 67 0.52 18.01 -9.01
N GLY A 68 0.16 17.14 -9.92
CA GLY A 68 0.27 17.41 -11.37
C GLY A 68 1.69 17.29 -11.90
N ASN A 69 2.70 17.06 -11.06
CA ASN A 69 4.10 16.93 -11.43
C ASN A 69 4.72 15.73 -10.71
N GLY A 70 4.96 14.65 -11.47
CA GLY A 70 5.52 13.42 -10.92
C GLY A 70 6.95 13.57 -10.39
N TRP A 71 7.72 14.51 -10.90
CA TRP A 71 9.11 14.72 -10.49
C TRP A 71 9.27 15.16 -9.04
N LYS A 72 8.18 15.62 -8.41
CA LYS A 72 8.20 15.97 -6.97
C LYS A 72 8.55 14.80 -6.06
N PHE A 73 8.41 13.55 -6.54
CA PHE A 73 8.83 12.40 -5.75
C PHE A 73 10.33 12.41 -5.39
N LEU A 74 11.15 13.13 -6.17
CA LEU A 74 12.58 13.29 -5.88
C LEU A 74 12.83 13.98 -4.54
N LEU A 75 11.87 14.76 -4.05
CA LEU A 75 11.95 15.38 -2.72
C LEU A 75 11.98 14.34 -1.60
N LEU A 76 11.49 13.12 -1.86
CA LEU A 76 11.55 12.02 -0.88
C LEU A 76 12.98 11.52 -0.65
N LEU A 77 13.92 11.82 -1.56
CA LEU A 77 15.31 11.43 -1.42
C LEU A 77 16.04 12.28 -0.37
N ILE A 78 15.48 13.41 0.03
CA ILE A 78 16.06 14.28 1.07
C ILE A 78 15.51 13.83 2.43
N PRO A 79 16.34 13.33 3.39
CA PRO A 79 15.84 12.69 4.62
C PRO A 79 14.92 13.56 5.47
N ILE A 80 15.26 14.83 5.67
CA ILE A 80 14.45 15.76 6.49
C ILE A 80 13.15 16.11 5.78
N VAL A 81 13.22 16.43 4.49
CA VAL A 81 12.05 16.78 3.66
C VAL A 81 11.15 15.59 3.46
N ASN A 82 11.70 14.37 3.42
CA ASN A 82 10.95 13.12 3.23
C ASN A 82 9.81 12.99 4.27
N ILE A 83 10.09 13.20 5.54
CA ILE A 83 9.08 13.06 6.61
C ILE A 83 7.96 14.06 6.40
N ILE A 84 8.29 15.33 6.16
CA ILE A 84 7.31 16.42 5.97
C ILE A 84 6.47 16.17 4.71
N ILE A 85 7.13 15.83 3.61
CA ILE A 85 6.47 15.57 2.32
C ILE A 85 5.58 14.33 2.39
N SER A 86 6.00 13.29 3.09
CA SER A 86 5.18 12.07 3.25
C SER A 86 3.87 12.35 3.98
N ILE A 87 3.91 13.12 5.06
CA ILE A 87 2.73 13.52 5.81
C ILE A 87 1.82 14.39 4.94
N LYS A 88 2.38 15.40 4.33
CA LYS A 88 1.64 16.32 3.45
C LYS A 88 1.04 15.57 2.27
N TYR A 89 1.81 14.72 1.62
CA TYR A 89 1.38 13.90 0.49
C TYR A 89 0.15 13.05 0.86
N THR A 90 0.17 12.39 2.01
CA THR A 90 -0.94 11.54 2.45
C THR A 90 -2.23 12.34 2.65
N ILE A 91 -2.13 13.53 3.25
CA ILE A 91 -3.28 14.42 3.42
C ILE A 91 -3.76 14.96 2.06
N ASP A 92 -2.84 15.34 1.20
CA ASP A 92 -3.16 15.88 -0.12
C ASP A 92 -3.76 14.79 -1.03
N LEU A 93 -3.31 13.55 -0.89
CA LEU A 93 -3.90 12.41 -1.59
C LEU A 93 -5.39 12.27 -1.24
N ALA A 94 -5.75 12.35 0.02
CA ALA A 94 -7.15 12.34 0.43
C ALA A 94 -7.93 13.50 -0.19
N LYS A 95 -7.36 14.68 -0.23
CA LYS A 95 -8.00 15.88 -0.78
C LYS A 95 -8.27 15.77 -2.28
N VAL A 96 -7.34 15.23 -3.07
CA VAL A 96 -7.54 15.09 -4.52
C VAL A 96 -8.60 14.06 -4.88
N TYR A 97 -8.95 13.17 -3.94
CA TYR A 97 -10.07 12.25 -4.10
C TYR A 97 -11.35 12.74 -3.45
N GLY A 98 -11.44 14.04 -3.13
CA GLY A 98 -12.63 14.65 -2.59
C GLY A 98 -12.86 14.40 -1.09
N GLN A 99 -11.88 13.86 -0.39
CA GLN A 99 -11.96 13.60 1.04
C GLN A 99 -11.34 14.75 1.85
N GLY A 100 -11.71 14.85 3.11
CA GLY A 100 -11.21 15.91 3.99
C GLY A 100 -9.88 15.61 4.66
N THR A 101 -9.36 16.58 5.40
CA THR A 101 -8.12 16.45 6.16
C THR A 101 -8.19 15.31 7.20
N LEU A 102 -9.35 15.10 7.83
CA LEU A 102 -9.54 14.00 8.78
C LEU A 102 -9.32 12.64 8.13
N PHE A 103 -9.77 12.47 6.89
CA PHE A 103 -9.53 11.25 6.14
C PHE A 103 -8.03 11.06 5.87
N GLY A 104 -7.33 12.13 5.52
CA GLY A 104 -5.89 12.13 5.34
C GLY A 104 -5.13 11.76 6.61
N ILE A 105 -5.55 12.28 7.77
CA ILE A 105 -5.00 11.88 9.07
C ILE A 105 -5.24 10.40 9.34
N GLY A 106 -6.42 9.89 9.02
CA GLY A 106 -6.73 8.46 9.10
C GLY A 106 -5.82 7.60 8.24
N LEU A 107 -5.48 8.07 7.03
CA LEU A 107 -4.53 7.40 6.14
C LEU A 107 -3.12 7.30 6.76
N ILE A 108 -2.72 8.28 7.57
CA ILE A 108 -1.43 8.26 8.27
C ILE A 108 -1.43 7.20 9.38
N PHE A 109 -2.49 7.16 10.20
CA PHE A 109 -2.58 6.26 11.35
C PHE A 109 -3.02 4.85 11.01
N VAL A 110 -3.97 4.69 10.08
CA VAL A 110 -4.51 3.39 9.66
C VAL A 110 -4.54 3.35 8.13
N PRO A 111 -3.37 3.29 7.49
CA PRO A 111 -3.27 3.44 6.04
C PRO A 111 -4.02 2.34 5.28
N PHE A 112 -4.00 1.10 5.76
CA PHE A 112 -4.61 -0.02 5.08
C PHE A 112 -6.12 0.14 4.92
N VAL A 113 -6.82 0.46 6.03
CA VAL A 113 -8.28 0.61 6.03
C VAL A 113 -8.71 1.80 5.18
N PHE A 114 -8.06 2.95 5.37
CA PHE A 114 -8.41 4.15 4.62
C PHE A 114 -8.02 4.07 3.14
N GLN A 115 -6.97 3.32 2.81
CA GLN A 115 -6.62 3.04 1.41
C GLN A 115 -7.71 2.19 0.74
N LEU A 116 -8.25 1.20 1.42
CA LEU A 116 -9.38 0.40 0.92
C LEU A 116 -10.62 1.26 0.72
N LEU A 117 -10.92 2.14 1.67
CA LEU A 117 -12.05 3.08 1.54
C LEU A 117 -11.87 4.01 0.35
N LEU A 118 -10.65 4.49 0.11
CA LEU A 118 -10.34 5.35 -1.01
C LEU A 118 -10.49 4.62 -2.35
N ALA A 119 -10.06 3.35 -2.41
CA ALA A 119 -10.10 2.54 -3.63
C ALA A 119 -11.50 2.07 -3.98
N PHE A 120 -12.25 1.56 -3.00
CA PHE A 120 -13.54 0.90 -3.20
C PHE A 120 -14.75 1.73 -2.77
N GLY A 121 -14.54 2.88 -2.14
CA GLY A 121 -15.61 3.79 -1.76
C GLY A 121 -16.06 4.69 -2.92
N ASP A 122 -16.94 5.63 -2.60
CA ASP A 122 -17.53 6.57 -3.55
C ASP A 122 -16.62 7.76 -3.87
N SER A 123 -15.35 7.73 -3.41
CA SER A 123 -14.41 8.82 -3.69
C SER A 123 -14.09 8.91 -5.18
N GLU A 124 -14.10 10.13 -5.70
CA GLU A 124 -13.77 10.43 -7.09
C GLU A 124 -12.56 11.37 -7.15
N TYR A 125 -11.72 11.16 -8.16
CA TYR A 125 -10.55 12.00 -8.38
C TYR A 125 -10.99 13.39 -8.86
N GLN A 126 -10.60 14.41 -8.12
CA GLN A 126 -10.99 15.82 -8.37
C GLN A 126 -9.95 16.60 -9.18
N GLY A 127 -8.86 15.98 -9.54
CA GLY A 127 -7.75 16.64 -10.22
C GLY A 127 -6.60 16.96 -9.26
N PRO A 128 -5.40 17.28 -9.80
CA PRO A 128 -4.25 17.58 -8.95
C PRO A 128 -4.45 18.88 -8.18
N LEU A 129 -3.79 18.98 -7.03
CA LEU A 129 -3.76 20.22 -6.25
C LEU A 129 -3.02 21.31 -7.03
N LYS A 130 -3.60 22.48 -7.00
CA LYS A 130 -3.01 23.69 -7.62
C LYS A 130 -2.22 24.49 -6.58
#